data_52ca4b854de1b54ce1f250cd83594d6f
#
_entry.id   52ca4b854de1b54ce1f250cd83594d6f
#
_cell.length_a   1.000
_cell.length_b   1.000
_cell.length_c   1.000
_cell.angle_alpha   90.00
_cell.angle_beta   90.00
_cell.angle_gamma   90.00
#
_symmetry.space_group_name_H-M   'P 1'
#
loop_
_entity.id
_entity.type
_entity.pdbx_description
1 polymer ?
#
loop_
_entity_poly.entity_id
_entity_poly.type
_entity_poly.pdbx_seq_one_letter_code
_entity_poly.pdbx_strand_id
1 'polypeptide(L)'
;MKGLAINTENLMRFKDFKEPALESLQKEVGGCIEVVHPKYLPQGFCMVVNDEGLLMGLPLNRFCSVLYGTPEHGQPIVGNGVILKEGF
;
A
#
# COMPACT_ATOMS: atom_id res chain seq x y z
N MET A 1 -9.12 11.82 4.88
CA MET A 1 -7.73 11.60 4.38
C MET A 1 -7.79 11.03 2.98
N LYS A 2 -7.07 11.62 2.05
CA LYS A 2 -7.08 11.16 0.66
C LYS A 2 -5.84 10.36 0.35
N GLY A 3 -6.02 9.29 -0.44
CA GLY A 3 -4.92 8.45 -0.87
C GLY A 3 -5.19 7.84 -2.22
N LEU A 4 -4.15 7.24 -2.80
CA LEU A 4 -4.26 6.52 -4.07
C LEU A 4 -4.24 5.03 -3.78
N ALA A 5 -5.39 4.38 -3.94
CA ALA A 5 -5.52 2.94 -3.74
C ALA A 5 -5.14 2.22 -5.03
N ILE A 6 -4.29 1.21 -4.90
CA ILE A 6 -3.81 0.41 -6.03
C ILE A 6 -4.09 -1.05 -5.70
N ASN A 7 -4.93 -1.70 -6.51
CA ASN A 7 -5.27 -3.10 -6.24
C ASN A 7 -4.36 -4.06 -7.03
N THR A 8 -4.56 -5.36 -6.81
CA THR A 8 -3.73 -6.39 -7.42
C THR A 8 -3.99 -6.59 -8.90
N GLU A 9 -5.01 -5.94 -9.44
CA GLU A 9 -5.30 -5.93 -10.87
C GLU A 9 -4.75 -4.68 -11.57
N ASN A 10 -3.88 -3.93 -10.88
CA ASN A 10 -3.26 -2.70 -11.36
C ASN A 10 -4.24 -1.56 -11.60
N LEU A 11 -5.39 -1.61 -10.95
CA LEU A 11 -6.36 -0.51 -10.99
C LEU A 11 -6.03 0.48 -9.89
N MET A 12 -6.05 1.75 -10.23
CA MET A 12 -5.76 2.84 -9.32
C MET A 12 -6.98 3.72 -9.14
N ARG A 13 -7.21 4.15 -7.92
CA ARG A 13 -8.34 4.99 -7.60
C ARG A 13 -7.99 5.93 -6.45
N PHE A 14 -8.24 7.22 -6.64
CA PHE A 14 -8.20 8.15 -5.52
C PHE A 14 -9.40 7.90 -4.63
N LYS A 15 -9.13 7.76 -3.33
CA LYS A 15 -10.16 7.49 -2.33
C LYS A 15 -10.00 8.41 -1.14
N ASP A 16 -11.12 8.74 -0.51
CA ASP A 16 -11.12 9.47 0.74
C ASP A 16 -11.35 8.47 1.87
N PHE A 17 -10.32 8.23 2.67
CA PHE A 17 -10.37 7.28 3.78
C PHE A 17 -10.94 7.99 4.99
N LYS A 18 -12.11 7.54 5.44
CA LYS A 18 -12.83 8.16 6.55
C LYS A 18 -12.09 7.95 7.87
N GLU A 19 -12.24 8.91 8.76
CA GLU A 19 -11.72 8.76 10.11
C GLU A 19 -12.58 7.78 10.92
N PRO A 20 -11.97 6.94 11.78
CA PRO A 20 -10.54 6.87 12.01
C PRO A 20 -9.80 6.22 10.84
N ALA A 21 -8.73 6.85 10.41
CA ALA A 21 -8.00 6.42 9.21
C ALA A 21 -7.46 4.99 9.32
N LEU A 22 -7.05 4.59 10.51
CA LEU A 22 -6.53 3.24 10.73
C LEU A 22 -7.53 2.17 10.29
N GLU A 23 -8.78 2.28 10.74
CA GLU A 23 -9.81 1.31 10.37
C GLU A 23 -10.09 1.29 8.87
N SER A 24 -10.16 2.47 8.25
CA SER A 24 -10.40 2.58 6.82
C SER A 24 -9.27 1.95 6.01
N LEU A 25 -8.03 2.17 6.42
CA LEU A 25 -6.87 1.60 5.76
C LEU A 25 -6.79 0.09 5.96
N GLN A 26 -7.11 -0.39 7.15
CA GLN A 26 -7.18 -1.83 7.42
C GLN A 26 -8.20 -2.52 6.52
N LYS A 27 -9.35 -1.90 6.32
CA LYS A 27 -10.36 -2.43 5.40
C LYS A 27 -9.84 -2.48 3.96
N GLU A 28 -9.15 -1.44 3.54
CA GLU A 28 -8.65 -1.36 2.16
C GLU A 28 -7.61 -2.44 1.87
N VAL A 29 -6.70 -2.71 2.80
CA VAL A 29 -5.64 -3.72 2.59
C VAL A 29 -6.02 -5.10 3.09
N GLY A 30 -7.15 -5.24 3.78
CA GLY A 30 -7.66 -6.53 4.23
C GLY A 30 -7.04 -7.07 5.50
N GLY A 31 -6.48 -6.23 6.35
CA GLY A 31 -5.88 -6.66 7.62
C GLY A 31 -5.02 -5.58 8.24
N CYS A 32 -4.15 -5.99 9.14
CA CYS A 32 -3.23 -5.06 9.79
C CYS A 32 -2.35 -4.35 8.77
N ILE A 33 -2.03 -3.10 9.03
CA ILE A 33 -1.25 -2.29 8.10
C ILE A 33 0.22 -2.23 8.48
N GLU A 34 1.05 -2.10 7.46
CA GLU A 34 2.46 -1.75 7.59
C GLU A 34 2.71 -0.54 6.70
N VAL A 35 3.48 0.42 7.20
CA VAL A 35 3.87 1.59 6.42
C VAL A 35 5.27 1.37 5.87
N VAL A 36 5.41 1.46 4.56
CA VAL A 36 6.70 1.31 3.90
C VAL A 36 7.02 2.58 3.09
N HIS A 37 8.31 2.77 2.81
CA HIS A 37 8.77 3.94 2.07
C HIS A 37 9.35 3.47 0.73
N PRO A 38 8.55 3.48 -0.34
CA PRO A 38 8.98 2.97 -1.63
C PRO A 38 10.15 3.75 -2.21
N LYS A 39 11.07 3.00 -2.83
CA LYS A 39 12.28 3.57 -3.42
C LYS A 39 11.97 4.61 -4.51
N TYR A 40 10.91 4.38 -5.27
CA TYR A 40 10.58 5.20 -6.43
C TYR A 40 9.45 6.20 -6.19
N LEU A 41 9.08 6.44 -4.92
CA LEU A 41 8.17 7.53 -4.59
C LEU A 41 8.96 8.75 -4.12
N PRO A 42 8.47 9.97 -4.42
CA PRO A 42 9.11 11.17 -3.89
C PRO A 42 9.09 11.21 -2.37
N GLN A 43 10.01 11.99 -1.80
CA GLN A 43 9.97 12.25 -0.36
C GLN A 43 8.63 12.88 0.02
N GLY A 44 8.15 12.55 1.22
CA GLY A 44 6.88 13.03 1.70
C GLY A 44 5.72 12.11 1.40
N PHE A 45 5.97 10.97 0.75
CA PHE A 45 4.95 9.96 0.49
C PHE A 45 5.34 8.62 1.10
N CYS A 46 4.34 7.84 1.46
CA CYS A 46 4.55 6.48 1.96
C CYS A 46 3.52 5.56 1.33
N MET A 47 3.70 4.27 1.54
CA MET A 47 2.76 3.26 1.06
C MET A 47 2.30 2.43 2.24
N VAL A 48 0.99 2.21 2.33
CA VAL A 48 0.37 1.37 3.35
C VAL A 48 0.00 0.05 2.69
N VAL A 49 0.43 -1.05 3.29
CA VAL A 49 0.21 -2.40 2.75
C VAL A 49 -0.25 -3.32 3.88
N ASN A 50 -0.69 -4.52 3.53
CA ASN A 50 -1.06 -5.53 4.52
C ASN A 50 0.22 -6.10 5.15
N ASP A 51 0.30 -6.01 6.47
CA ASP A 51 1.47 -6.46 7.23
C ASP A 51 1.72 -7.98 7.10
N GLU A 52 0.65 -8.74 6.88
CA GLU A 52 0.72 -10.20 6.81
C GLU A 52 0.38 -10.74 5.43
N GLY A 53 0.50 -9.89 4.40
CA GLY A 53 0.07 -10.27 3.05
C GLY A 53 0.71 -11.53 2.53
N LEU A 54 2.02 -11.71 2.74
CA LEU A 54 2.73 -12.92 2.30
C LEU A 54 2.22 -14.16 3.05
N LEU A 55 2.00 -14.05 4.35
CA LEU A 55 1.47 -15.16 5.16
C LEU A 55 0.06 -15.52 4.76
N MET A 56 -0.74 -14.54 4.36
CA MET A 56 -2.12 -14.74 3.92
C MET A 56 -2.21 -15.25 2.49
N GLY A 57 -1.10 -15.30 1.76
CA GLY A 57 -1.11 -15.74 0.38
C GLY A 57 -1.81 -14.77 -0.56
N LEU A 58 -1.77 -13.48 -0.26
CA LEU A 58 -2.42 -12.49 -1.12
C LEU A 58 -1.72 -12.39 -2.47
N PRO A 59 -2.46 -12.06 -3.55
CA PRO A 59 -1.87 -11.98 -4.88
C PRO A 59 -0.85 -10.83 -4.99
N LEU A 60 0.09 -10.99 -5.91
CA LEU A 60 1.11 -9.99 -6.19
C LEU A 60 0.48 -8.68 -6.65
N ASN A 61 0.95 -7.57 -6.10
CA ASN A 61 0.61 -6.24 -6.57
C ASN A 61 1.80 -5.72 -7.39
N ARG A 62 1.71 -5.84 -8.69
CA ARG A 62 2.84 -5.51 -9.59
C ARG A 62 3.23 -4.05 -9.52
N PHE A 63 2.25 -3.17 -9.58
CA PHE A 63 2.54 -1.73 -9.60
C PHE A 63 3.20 -1.28 -8.29
N CYS A 64 2.64 -1.69 -7.16
CA CYS A 64 3.22 -1.37 -5.87
C CYS A 64 4.62 -1.97 -5.72
N SER A 65 4.85 -3.17 -6.23
CA SER A 65 6.16 -3.81 -6.16
C SER A 65 7.21 -3.05 -6.96
N VAL A 66 6.85 -2.57 -8.15
CA VAL A 66 7.74 -1.75 -8.96
C VAL A 66 8.08 -0.45 -8.26
N LEU A 67 7.09 0.23 -7.71
CA LEU A 67 7.32 1.47 -6.95
C LEU A 67 8.20 1.23 -5.73
N TYR A 68 7.99 0.11 -5.05
CA TYR A 68 8.77 -0.23 -3.87
C TYR A 68 10.25 -0.50 -4.20
N GLY A 69 10.52 -1.00 -5.40
CA GLY A 69 11.88 -1.28 -5.85
C GLY A 69 12.25 -2.76 -5.72
N THR A 70 11.27 -3.64 -5.75
CA THR A 70 11.50 -5.09 -5.75
C THR A 70 12.14 -5.52 -7.09
N PRO A 71 13.11 -6.45 -7.07
CA PRO A 71 13.61 -7.20 -5.91
C PRO A 71 14.75 -6.53 -5.17
N GLU A 72 15.36 -5.48 -5.72
CA GLU A 72 16.58 -4.89 -5.16
C GLU A 72 16.36 -4.30 -3.77
N HIS A 73 15.17 -3.76 -3.51
CA HIS A 73 14.87 -3.07 -2.26
C HIS A 73 14.25 -3.98 -1.20
N GLY A 74 13.72 -5.13 -1.57
CA GLY A 74 13.09 -6.02 -0.60
C GLY A 74 12.12 -7.00 -1.23
N GLN A 75 11.21 -7.51 -0.42
CA GLN A 75 10.23 -8.48 -0.87
C GLN A 75 9.12 -7.81 -1.69
N PRO A 76 8.44 -8.57 -2.58
CA PRO A 76 7.36 -7.99 -3.37
C PRO A 76 6.19 -7.54 -2.49
N ILE A 77 5.47 -6.54 -2.96
CA ILE A 77 4.23 -6.09 -2.35
C ILE A 77 3.10 -6.99 -2.83
N VAL A 78 2.34 -7.54 -1.90
CA VAL A 78 1.18 -8.39 -2.20
C VAL A 78 -0.06 -7.77 -1.58
N GLY A 79 -1.22 -8.01 -2.21
CA GLY A 79 -2.47 -7.39 -1.79
C GLY A 79 -2.58 -5.94 -2.22
N ASN A 80 -3.62 -5.28 -1.76
CA ASN A 80 -3.86 -3.87 -2.10
C ASN A 80 -2.87 -2.97 -1.37
N GLY A 81 -2.46 -1.89 -2.03
CA GLY A 81 -1.64 -0.87 -1.42
C GLY A 81 -2.30 0.50 -1.52
N VAL A 82 -1.91 1.40 -0.63
CA VAL A 82 -2.41 2.79 -0.63
C VAL A 82 -1.23 3.73 -0.51
N ILE A 83 -1.14 4.67 -1.44
CA ILE A 83 -0.12 5.71 -1.37
C ILE A 83 -0.71 6.92 -0.65
N LEU A 84 -0.03 7.38 0.38
CA LEU A 84 -0.45 8.49 1.21
C LEU A 84 0.67 9.51 1.34
N LYS A 85 0.27 10.75 1.62
CA LYS A 85 1.22 11.77 2.02
C LYS A 85 1.62 11.49 3.47
N GLU A 86 2.91 11.59 3.78
CA GLU A 86 3.40 11.37 5.15
C GLU A 86 2.80 12.37 6.12
N GLY A 87 2.66 11.94 7.38
CA GLY A 87 2.08 12.76 8.42
C GLY A 87 0.58 12.57 8.59
N PHE A 88 0.05 11.51 8.00
CA PHE A 88 -1.38 11.16 8.17
C PHE A 88 -1.67 10.67 9.59
#